data_25955760013fa7183d99ab2868eb6c66
#
_entry.id   25955760013fa7183d99ab2868eb6c66
#
_cell.length_a   1.000
_cell.length_b   1.000
_cell.length_c   1.000
_cell.angle_alpha   90.00
_cell.angle_beta   90.00
_cell.angle_gamma   90.00
#
_symmetry.space_group_name_H-M   'P 1'
#
loop_
_entity.id
_entity.type
_entity.pdbx_description
1 polymer ?
#
loop_
_entity_poly.entity_id
_entity_poly.type
_entity_poly.pdbx_seq_one_letter_code
_entity_poly.pdbx_strand_id
1 'polypeptide(L)'
;FENANGTMTMFTSPHSQHYRSNGTWKDIDLTIKSQPNQVYPFVNDENSFNTYYPANILSNRLLTKIKEGDMEDGLQAAYIVDKDGNKVYTFSAGGNSNVSVKDNMITYNDVYAGVDIRYSQQNDGRKFDFILKNNQFLAGLPTNARFLIIEEKMIVPNNWIVKNTAEGIYIYAGHKW
;
A
#
# COMPACT_ATOMS: atom_id res chain seq x y z
N PHE A 1 -32.88 9.04 0.58
CA PHE A 1 -33.60 9.57 1.76
C PHE A 1 -34.82 10.33 1.32
N GLU A 2 -35.96 10.11 1.96
CA GLU A 2 -37.17 10.90 1.77
C GLU A 2 -37.10 12.12 2.68
N ASN A 3 -37.27 13.31 2.10
CA ASN A 3 -37.29 14.57 2.81
C ASN A 3 -38.67 14.86 3.40
N ALA A 4 -38.75 15.68 4.44
CA ALA A 4 -39.99 16.03 5.09
C ALA A 4 -41.05 16.66 4.17
N ASN A 5 -40.64 17.16 3.00
CA ASN A 5 -41.53 17.73 1.94
C ASN A 5 -41.93 16.71 0.87
N GLY A 6 -41.63 15.40 1.05
CA GLY A 6 -41.94 14.33 0.11
C GLY A 6 -40.99 14.22 -1.10
N THR A 7 -39.94 15.05 -1.16
CA THR A 7 -38.90 14.89 -2.19
C THR A 7 -37.88 13.81 -1.79
N MET A 8 -37.19 13.23 -2.77
CA MET A 8 -36.16 12.23 -2.53
C MET A 8 -34.77 12.84 -2.74
N THR A 9 -33.87 12.59 -1.80
CA THR A 9 -32.46 12.92 -1.96
C THR A 9 -31.66 11.64 -2.16
N MET A 10 -30.91 11.58 -3.25
CA MET A 10 -29.98 10.49 -3.51
C MET A 10 -28.55 11.01 -3.38
N PHE A 11 -27.76 10.31 -2.57
CA PHE A 11 -26.31 10.54 -2.47
C PHE A 11 -25.60 9.49 -3.32
N THR A 12 -24.67 9.92 -4.16
CA THR A 12 -23.78 9.05 -4.92
C THR A 12 -22.35 9.29 -4.47
N SER A 13 -21.58 8.22 -4.36
CA SER A 13 -20.15 8.27 -4.08
C SER A 13 -19.41 7.52 -5.18
N PRO A 14 -18.26 8.01 -5.70
CA PRO A 14 -17.43 7.29 -6.65
C PRO A 14 -16.71 6.08 -6.01
N HIS A 15 -16.69 6.01 -4.68
CA HIS A 15 -16.06 4.93 -3.93
C HIS A 15 -17.05 4.21 -3.04
N SER A 16 -16.79 2.93 -2.77
CA SER A 16 -17.58 2.14 -1.81
C SER A 16 -17.57 2.80 -0.43
N GLN A 17 -18.74 2.96 0.16
CA GLN A 17 -18.91 3.50 1.53
C GLN A 17 -19.15 2.39 2.55
N HIS A 18 -19.57 1.22 2.08
CA HIS A 18 -19.96 0.09 2.90
C HIS A 18 -19.34 -1.18 2.36
N TYR A 19 -19.14 -2.15 3.23
CA TYR A 19 -18.73 -3.51 2.88
C TYR A 19 -19.61 -4.53 3.57
N ARG A 20 -19.62 -5.76 3.07
CA ARG A 20 -20.43 -6.85 3.64
C ARG A 20 -19.56 -7.75 4.51
N SER A 21 -19.89 -7.82 5.80
CA SER A 21 -19.23 -8.69 6.77
C SER A 21 -20.27 -9.58 7.44
N ASN A 22 -20.09 -10.90 7.40
CA ASN A 22 -20.99 -11.89 7.99
C ASN A 22 -22.46 -11.68 7.63
N GLY A 23 -22.74 -11.34 6.37
CA GLY A 23 -24.09 -11.12 5.87
C GLY A 23 -24.68 -9.74 6.14
N THR A 24 -24.02 -8.90 6.92
CA THR A 24 -24.48 -7.55 7.32
C THR A 24 -23.65 -6.48 6.62
N TRP A 25 -24.29 -5.38 6.21
CA TRP A 25 -23.62 -4.18 5.71
C TRP A 25 -23.03 -3.39 6.87
N LYS A 26 -21.78 -2.98 6.72
CA LYS A 26 -21.04 -2.11 7.67
C LYS A 26 -20.43 -0.95 6.93
N ASP A 27 -20.27 0.16 7.62
CA ASP A 27 -19.51 1.30 7.12
C ASP A 27 -18.03 0.95 7.01
N ILE A 28 -17.36 1.46 5.98
CA ILE A 28 -15.91 1.35 5.85
C ILE A 28 -15.26 2.33 6.82
N ASP A 29 -14.39 1.83 7.71
CA ASP A 29 -13.50 2.62 8.54
C ASP A 29 -12.05 2.40 8.08
N LEU A 30 -11.43 3.46 7.59
CA LEU A 30 -10.06 3.41 7.07
C LEU A 30 -8.99 3.52 8.16
N THR A 31 -9.38 3.71 9.41
CA THR A 31 -8.45 3.87 10.54
C THR A 31 -7.52 2.66 10.67
N ILE A 32 -6.23 2.91 10.75
CA ILE A 32 -5.23 1.90 11.05
C ILE A 32 -5.11 1.79 12.56
N LYS A 33 -5.34 0.58 13.10
CA LYS A 33 -5.37 0.30 14.54
C LYS A 33 -4.16 -0.51 14.97
N SER A 34 -3.70 -0.33 16.19
CA SER A 34 -2.71 -1.21 16.80
C SER A 34 -3.33 -2.54 17.25
N GLN A 35 -2.58 -3.63 17.12
CA GLN A 35 -2.99 -4.96 17.60
C GLN A 35 -1.83 -5.70 18.26
N PRO A 36 -2.09 -6.69 19.16
CA PRO A 36 -1.07 -7.43 19.88
C PRO A 36 -0.42 -8.54 19.00
N ASN A 37 0.14 -8.17 17.85
CA ASN A 37 0.83 -9.07 16.95
C ASN A 37 2.24 -8.53 16.70
N GLN A 38 3.28 -9.35 16.97
CA GLN A 38 4.66 -8.91 16.85
C GLN A 38 5.10 -8.68 15.40
N VAL A 39 4.58 -9.47 14.47
CA VAL A 39 4.92 -9.34 13.02
C VAL A 39 4.10 -8.22 12.38
N TYR A 40 2.80 -8.19 12.66
CA TYR A 40 1.85 -7.21 12.13
C TYR A 40 1.19 -6.41 13.27
N PRO A 41 1.90 -5.45 13.88
CA PRO A 41 1.35 -4.70 15.01
C PRO A 41 0.28 -3.67 14.62
N PHE A 42 0.03 -3.48 13.33
CA PHE A 42 -0.97 -2.53 12.83
C PHE A 42 -1.86 -3.18 11.80
N VAL A 43 -3.15 -2.81 11.82
CA VAL A 43 -4.17 -3.39 10.94
C VAL A 43 -5.24 -2.36 10.56
N ASN A 44 -5.74 -2.46 9.33
CA ASN A 44 -7.07 -1.99 8.95
C ASN A 44 -7.91 -3.21 8.59
N ASP A 45 -8.97 -3.49 9.35
CA ASP A 45 -9.84 -4.66 9.23
C ASP A 45 -11.33 -4.30 9.10
N GLU A 46 -11.64 -3.02 8.95
CA GLU A 46 -13.00 -2.52 8.74
C GLU A 46 -13.20 -1.99 7.31
N ASN A 47 -12.86 -2.84 6.33
CA ASN A 47 -12.98 -2.58 4.91
C ASN A 47 -13.37 -3.88 4.18
N SER A 48 -13.61 -3.82 2.87
CA SER A 48 -13.83 -4.99 2.00
C SER A 48 -12.61 -5.91 1.90
N PHE A 49 -11.45 -5.41 2.26
CA PHE A 49 -10.19 -6.13 2.41
C PHE A 49 -9.48 -5.70 3.69
N ASN A 50 -8.83 -6.64 4.36
CA ASN A 50 -8.07 -6.34 5.57
C ASN A 50 -6.58 -6.19 5.21
N THR A 51 -5.96 -5.13 5.71
CA THR A 51 -4.53 -4.90 5.52
C THR A 51 -3.80 -4.97 6.84
N TYR A 52 -2.78 -5.81 6.89
CA TYR A 52 -1.88 -5.99 8.04
C TYR A 52 -0.53 -5.38 7.70
N TYR A 53 -0.10 -4.46 8.53
CA TYR A 53 1.13 -3.70 8.34
C TYR A 53 2.20 -4.22 9.28
N PRO A 54 3.39 -4.61 8.76
CA PRO A 54 4.46 -5.17 9.59
C PRO A 54 5.15 -4.10 10.43
N ALA A 55 5.85 -4.54 11.47
CA ALA A 55 6.72 -3.66 12.26
C ALA A 55 7.91 -3.12 11.43
N ASN A 56 8.38 -3.89 10.43
CA ASN A 56 9.49 -3.52 9.56
C ASN A 56 9.20 -3.99 8.12
N ILE A 57 9.05 -3.04 7.19
CA ILE A 57 8.71 -3.31 5.80
C ILE A 57 9.88 -3.81 4.94
N LEU A 58 11.12 -3.70 5.39
CA LEU A 58 12.27 -4.32 4.70
C LEU A 58 12.44 -5.79 5.06
N SER A 59 11.93 -6.22 6.23
CA SER A 59 12.04 -7.60 6.69
C SER A 59 10.78 -8.42 6.45
N ASN A 60 9.62 -7.77 6.45
CA ASN A 60 8.32 -8.41 6.30
C ASN A 60 7.47 -7.66 5.28
N ARG A 61 6.63 -8.39 4.55
CA ARG A 61 5.69 -7.83 3.59
C ARG A 61 4.41 -7.41 4.28
N LEU A 62 3.67 -6.49 3.67
CA LEU A 62 2.28 -6.25 4.01
C LEU A 62 1.47 -7.50 3.65
N LEU A 63 0.46 -7.80 4.46
CA LEU A 63 -0.47 -8.89 4.20
C LEU A 63 -1.86 -8.29 3.94
N THR A 64 -2.41 -8.56 2.77
CA THR A 64 -3.77 -8.18 2.41
C THR A 64 -4.64 -9.44 2.36
N LYS A 65 -5.72 -9.43 3.14
CA LYS A 65 -6.71 -10.51 3.15
C LYS A 65 -7.98 -10.06 2.47
N ILE A 66 -8.38 -10.81 1.47
CA ILE A 66 -9.69 -10.71 0.82
C ILE A 66 -10.41 -12.05 0.94
N LYS A 67 -11.69 -12.09 0.57
CA LYS A 67 -12.51 -13.30 0.65
C LYS A 67 -11.91 -14.48 -0.14
N GLU A 68 -11.26 -14.20 -1.26
CA GLU A 68 -10.73 -15.17 -2.22
C GLU A 68 -9.33 -15.70 -1.83
N GLY A 69 -8.66 -15.08 -0.86
CA GLY A 69 -7.34 -15.49 -0.39
C GLY A 69 -6.48 -14.36 0.12
N ASP A 70 -5.27 -14.70 0.50
CA ASP A 70 -4.30 -13.78 1.08
C ASP A 70 -3.23 -13.39 0.03
N MET A 71 -2.91 -12.11 -0.04
CA MET A 71 -1.86 -11.56 -0.89
C MET A 71 -0.81 -10.88 0.00
N GLU A 72 0.46 -11.09 -0.32
CA GLU A 72 1.55 -10.33 0.30
C GLU A 72 2.21 -9.43 -0.74
N ASP A 73 2.54 -8.22 -0.35
CA ASP A 73 3.33 -7.29 -1.15
C ASP A 73 4.36 -6.57 -0.27
N GLY A 74 5.52 -6.27 -0.84
CA GLY A 74 6.56 -5.63 -0.05
C GLY A 74 7.74 -5.15 -0.86
N LEU A 75 8.34 -4.10 -0.30
CA LEU A 75 9.49 -3.43 -0.85
C LEU A 75 10.69 -4.38 -0.91
N GLN A 76 11.34 -4.46 -2.07
CA GLN A 76 12.55 -5.26 -2.28
C GLN A 76 13.79 -4.38 -2.39
N ALA A 77 13.72 -3.34 -3.19
CA ALA A 77 14.83 -2.43 -3.44
C ALA A 77 14.33 -1.07 -3.93
N ALA A 78 15.16 -0.05 -3.73
CA ALA A 78 15.04 1.22 -4.42
C ALA A 78 16.42 1.63 -4.96
N TYR A 79 16.45 2.08 -6.20
CA TYR A 79 17.69 2.49 -6.85
C TYR A 79 17.40 3.47 -8.00
N ILE A 80 18.45 4.12 -8.48
CA ILE A 80 18.37 5.02 -9.63
C ILE A 80 19.15 4.40 -10.78
N VAL A 81 18.58 4.53 -11.97
CA VAL A 81 19.20 4.09 -13.21
C VAL A 81 19.46 5.26 -14.16
N ASP A 82 20.41 5.09 -15.08
CA ASP A 82 20.63 5.98 -16.20
C ASP A 82 19.61 5.71 -17.34
N LYS A 83 19.77 6.42 -18.47
CA LYS A 83 18.92 6.27 -19.66
C LYS A 83 18.94 4.88 -20.29
N ASP A 84 20.01 4.12 -20.05
CA ASP A 84 20.23 2.78 -20.62
C ASP A 84 19.83 1.66 -19.63
N GLY A 85 19.30 2.02 -18.45
CA GLY A 85 18.85 1.10 -17.41
C GLY A 85 19.94 0.61 -16.47
N ASN A 86 21.17 1.13 -16.56
CA ASN A 86 22.25 0.75 -15.65
C ASN A 86 22.05 1.41 -14.27
N LYS A 87 22.21 0.63 -13.19
CA LYS A 87 22.14 1.17 -11.83
C LYS A 87 23.31 2.11 -11.56
N VAL A 88 23.00 3.35 -11.21
CA VAL A 88 24.00 4.40 -10.91
C VAL A 88 23.97 4.80 -9.43
N TYR A 89 22.91 4.48 -8.71
CA TYR A 89 22.80 4.69 -7.28
C TYR A 89 21.85 3.65 -6.65
N THR A 90 22.16 3.15 -5.46
CA THR A 90 21.29 2.25 -4.70
C THR A 90 21.05 2.84 -3.32
N PHE A 91 19.79 2.90 -2.90
CA PHE A 91 19.44 3.37 -1.57
C PHE A 91 19.88 2.36 -0.52
N SER A 92 20.64 2.81 0.47
CA SER A 92 21.03 2.00 1.61
C SER A 92 19.89 1.92 2.61
N ALA A 93 19.68 0.75 3.20
CA ALA A 93 18.72 0.59 4.29
C ALA A 93 19.02 1.58 5.42
N GLY A 94 17.99 2.22 5.94
CA GLY A 94 18.07 3.06 7.13
C GLY A 94 18.31 2.24 8.40
N GLY A 95 18.73 2.90 9.48
CA GLY A 95 19.13 2.22 10.71
C GLY A 95 17.94 1.57 11.44
N ASN A 96 17.06 2.37 12.00
CA ASN A 96 15.89 1.91 12.76
C ASN A 96 14.66 2.64 12.24
N SER A 97 13.80 1.96 11.52
CA SER A 97 12.54 2.54 11.08
C SER A 97 11.57 2.67 12.25
N ASN A 98 11.38 3.88 12.76
CA ASN A 98 10.26 4.17 13.63
C ASN A 98 8.98 4.22 12.81
N VAL A 99 7.95 3.55 13.30
CA VAL A 99 6.63 3.55 12.67
C VAL A 99 5.74 4.56 13.38
N SER A 100 5.07 5.40 12.61
CA SER A 100 4.02 6.29 13.11
C SER A 100 2.71 6.04 12.38
N VAL A 101 1.60 6.02 13.13
CA VAL A 101 0.26 5.84 12.60
C VAL A 101 -0.56 7.07 12.92
N LYS A 102 -1.28 7.57 11.93
CA LYS A 102 -2.23 8.66 12.08
C LYS A 102 -3.42 8.42 11.16
N ASP A 103 -4.58 8.22 11.76
CA ASP A 103 -5.83 7.95 11.06
C ASP A 103 -5.69 6.76 10.07
N ASN A 104 -5.85 7.00 8.79
CA ASN A 104 -5.71 6.02 7.72
C ASN A 104 -4.28 5.91 7.15
N MET A 105 -3.30 6.53 7.77
CA MET A 105 -1.91 6.58 7.30
C MET A 105 -0.95 5.88 8.26
N ILE A 106 -0.02 5.13 7.70
CA ILE A 106 1.14 4.57 8.40
C ILE A 106 2.41 5.00 7.70
N THR A 107 3.36 5.56 8.46
CA THR A 107 4.65 6.03 7.95
C THR A 107 5.77 5.26 8.62
N TYR A 108 6.61 4.66 7.81
CA TYR A 108 7.88 4.04 8.20
C TYR A 108 8.98 5.07 7.96
N ASN A 109 9.54 5.60 9.04
CA ASN A 109 10.55 6.64 8.96
C ASN A 109 11.93 6.01 8.70
N ASP A 110 12.75 6.67 7.86
CA ASP A 110 14.12 6.25 7.56
C ASP A 110 14.23 4.78 7.09
N VAL A 111 13.30 4.33 6.25
CA VAL A 111 13.38 3.00 5.62
C VAL A 111 14.66 2.87 4.82
N TYR A 112 14.98 3.90 4.05
CA TYR A 112 16.30 4.15 3.51
C TYR A 112 16.85 5.44 4.09
N ALA A 113 18.16 5.63 4.08
CA ALA A 113 18.79 6.84 4.60
C ALA A 113 18.18 8.09 3.93
N GLY A 114 17.46 8.91 4.71
CA GLY A 114 16.79 10.12 4.25
C GLY A 114 15.47 9.89 3.48
N VAL A 115 14.90 8.68 3.56
CA VAL A 115 13.65 8.33 2.89
C VAL A 115 12.65 7.71 3.85
N ASP A 116 11.45 8.26 3.87
CA ASP A 116 10.30 7.65 4.54
C ASP A 116 9.41 6.94 3.50
N ILE A 117 8.76 5.87 3.93
CA ILE A 117 7.72 5.18 3.17
C ILE A 117 6.39 5.37 3.88
N ARG A 118 5.37 5.81 3.16
CA ARG A 118 4.03 5.96 3.72
C ARG A 118 3.01 5.20 2.90
N TYR A 119 2.16 4.48 3.60
CA TYR A 119 0.94 3.91 3.04
C TYR A 119 -0.27 4.66 3.59
N SER A 120 -1.22 4.94 2.70
CA SER A 120 -2.52 5.51 3.07
C SER A 120 -3.61 4.54 2.64
N GLN A 121 -4.40 4.05 3.61
CA GLN A 121 -5.54 3.18 3.35
C GLN A 121 -6.64 3.96 2.65
N GLN A 122 -7.23 3.37 1.62
CA GLN A 122 -8.33 3.92 0.84
C GLN A 122 -9.49 2.92 0.81
N ASN A 123 -10.67 3.35 0.35
CA ASN A 123 -11.86 2.48 0.31
C ASN A 123 -11.67 1.26 -0.61
N ASP A 124 -10.90 1.42 -1.68
CA ASP A 124 -10.70 0.45 -2.75
C ASP A 124 -9.23 0.04 -2.96
N GLY A 125 -8.33 0.47 -2.07
CA GLY A 125 -6.92 0.14 -2.19
C GLY A 125 -6.02 0.81 -1.17
N ARG A 126 -4.76 0.93 -1.54
CA ARG A 126 -3.73 1.64 -0.77
C ARG A 126 -2.95 2.55 -1.69
N LYS A 127 -2.64 3.74 -1.20
CA LYS A 127 -1.68 4.62 -1.82
C LYS A 127 -0.30 4.39 -1.19
N PHE A 128 0.73 4.35 -2.01
CA PHE A 128 2.14 4.30 -1.61
C PHE A 128 2.80 5.63 -1.91
N ASP A 129 3.55 6.18 -0.95
CA ASP A 129 4.37 7.37 -1.11
C ASP A 129 5.83 7.07 -0.73
N PHE A 130 6.75 7.38 -1.63
CA PHE A 130 8.19 7.39 -1.40
C PHE A 130 8.61 8.83 -1.12
N ILE A 131 8.97 9.15 0.13
CA ILE A 131 9.14 10.51 0.63
C ILE A 131 10.63 10.81 0.85
N LEU A 132 11.21 11.64 0.01
CA LEU A 132 12.55 12.19 0.23
C LEU A 132 12.48 13.31 1.28
N LYS A 133 13.20 13.16 2.39
CA LYS A 133 13.17 14.13 3.52
C LYS A 133 13.78 15.47 3.17
N ASN A 134 14.74 15.48 2.24
CA ASN A 134 15.42 16.68 1.79
C ASN A 134 16.01 16.48 0.38
N ASN A 135 16.53 17.54 -0.19
CA ASN A 135 17.14 17.51 -1.52
C ASN A 135 18.66 17.26 -1.51
N GLN A 136 19.29 17.07 -0.35
CA GLN A 136 20.73 16.78 -0.27
C GLN A 136 21.10 15.49 -1.01
N PHE A 137 20.21 14.52 -0.97
CA PHE A 137 20.30 13.31 -1.75
C PHE A 137 20.47 13.60 -3.25
N LEU A 138 19.68 14.54 -3.80
CA LEU A 138 19.73 14.88 -5.22
C LEU A 138 21.08 15.48 -5.64
N ALA A 139 21.72 16.24 -4.74
CA ALA A 139 23.02 16.85 -5.00
C ALA A 139 24.16 15.81 -5.10
N GLY A 140 24.00 14.64 -4.47
CA GLY A 140 24.98 13.55 -4.51
C GLY A 140 24.78 12.55 -5.66
N LEU A 141 23.74 12.73 -6.48
CA LEU A 141 23.48 11.80 -7.58
C LEU A 141 24.46 12.00 -8.75
N PRO A 142 24.86 10.91 -9.43
CA PRO A 142 25.60 11.00 -10.68
C PRO A 142 24.85 11.82 -11.74
N THR A 143 25.58 12.55 -12.58
CA THR A 143 24.98 13.44 -13.61
C THR A 143 24.17 12.67 -14.67
N ASN A 144 24.43 11.37 -14.85
CA ASN A 144 23.68 10.48 -15.74
C ASN A 144 22.46 9.81 -15.07
N ALA A 145 22.16 10.10 -13.79
CA ALA A 145 20.95 9.63 -13.12
C ALA A 145 19.67 10.10 -13.85
N ARG A 146 18.68 9.22 -14.06
CA ARG A 146 17.47 9.54 -14.82
C ARG A 146 16.18 9.07 -14.16
N PHE A 147 16.10 7.81 -13.74
CA PHE A 147 14.86 7.21 -13.27
C PHE A 147 15.05 6.60 -11.90
N LEU A 148 14.10 6.89 -10.98
CA LEU A 148 13.94 6.15 -9.72
C LEU A 148 13.17 4.87 -10.02
N ILE A 149 13.72 3.74 -9.62
CA ILE A 149 13.09 2.43 -9.67
C ILE A 149 12.78 2.00 -8.23
N ILE A 150 11.56 1.60 -7.99
CA ILE A 150 11.11 0.98 -6.75
C ILE A 150 10.67 -0.43 -7.11
N GLU A 151 11.37 -1.42 -6.59
CA GLU A 151 11.03 -2.83 -6.78
C GLU A 151 10.18 -3.32 -5.63
N GLU A 152 9.02 -3.86 -5.94
CA GLU A 152 8.16 -4.55 -4.99
C GLU A 152 8.00 -6.02 -5.39
N LYS A 153 7.97 -6.89 -4.39
CA LYS A 153 7.65 -8.30 -4.59
C LYS A 153 6.23 -8.56 -4.14
N MET A 154 5.45 -9.13 -5.03
CA MET A 154 4.10 -9.59 -4.75
C MET A 154 4.04 -11.10 -4.71
N ILE A 155 3.33 -11.66 -3.73
CA ILE A 155 3.01 -13.08 -3.61
C ILE A 155 1.50 -13.20 -3.58
N VAL A 156 0.97 -13.98 -4.49
CA VAL A 156 -0.47 -14.25 -4.62
C VAL A 156 -0.72 -15.76 -4.55
N PRO A 157 -1.93 -16.22 -4.19
CA PRO A 157 -2.30 -17.62 -4.23
C PRO A 157 -2.04 -18.24 -5.62
N ASN A 158 -1.63 -19.51 -5.66
CA ASN A 158 -1.25 -20.20 -6.91
C ASN A 158 -2.40 -20.33 -7.92
N ASN A 159 -3.65 -20.22 -7.47
CA ASN A 159 -4.84 -20.26 -8.32
C ASN A 159 -5.26 -18.89 -8.85
N TRP A 160 -4.53 -17.84 -8.55
CA TRP A 160 -4.78 -16.51 -9.09
C TRP A 160 -4.01 -16.31 -10.40
N ILE A 161 -4.58 -15.51 -11.28
CA ILE A 161 -3.97 -15.17 -12.57
C ILE A 161 -3.42 -13.75 -12.49
N VAL A 162 -2.13 -13.62 -12.73
CA VAL A 162 -1.47 -12.32 -12.86
C VAL A 162 -1.27 -12.02 -14.35
N LYS A 163 -1.84 -10.91 -14.83
CA LYS A 163 -1.65 -10.44 -16.21
C LYS A 163 -0.91 -9.11 -16.21
N ASN A 164 0.17 -9.05 -16.95
CA ASN A 164 0.89 -7.81 -17.24
C ASN A 164 0.42 -7.28 -18.60
N THR A 165 -0.03 -6.04 -18.63
CA THR A 165 -0.52 -5.35 -19.82
C THR A 165 0.16 -3.99 -19.95
N ALA A 166 -0.04 -3.32 -21.08
CA ALA A 166 0.43 -1.94 -21.26
C ALA A 166 -0.19 -0.94 -20.27
N GLU A 167 -1.36 -1.27 -19.70
CA GLU A 167 -2.09 -0.41 -18.76
C GLU A 167 -1.75 -0.70 -17.30
N GLY A 168 -1.09 -1.84 -17.00
CA GLY A 168 -0.70 -2.24 -15.65
C GLY A 168 -0.72 -3.74 -15.41
N ILE A 169 -0.55 -4.10 -14.15
CA ILE A 169 -0.62 -5.47 -13.66
C ILE A 169 -2.01 -5.71 -13.08
N TYR A 170 -2.71 -6.69 -13.61
CA TYR A 170 -4.03 -7.11 -13.15
C TYR A 170 -3.96 -8.47 -12.47
N ILE A 171 -4.64 -8.58 -11.32
CA ILE A 171 -4.69 -9.80 -10.53
C ILE A 171 -6.15 -10.27 -10.47
N TYR A 172 -6.39 -11.49 -10.92
CA TYR A 172 -7.71 -12.10 -10.95
C TYR A 172 -7.75 -13.24 -9.91
N ALA A 173 -8.51 -13.03 -8.85
CA ALA A 173 -8.69 -14.02 -7.79
C ALA A 173 -9.66 -15.12 -8.23
N GLY A 174 -9.16 -16.32 -8.44
CA GLY A 174 -9.91 -17.58 -8.32
C GLY A 174 -11.05 -17.89 -9.29
N HIS A 175 -11.43 -17.05 -10.22
CA HIS A 175 -12.49 -17.36 -11.18
C HIS A 175 -11.93 -17.81 -12.52
N LYS A 176 -12.18 -19.08 -12.86
CA LYS A 176 -12.16 -19.52 -14.27
C LYS A 176 -13.37 -18.88 -14.95
N TRP A 177 -13.11 -18.05 -15.95
CA TRP A 177 -14.14 -17.58 -16.90
C TRP A 177 -14.59 -18.74 -17.81
#